data_7e2a542359b80af134f9fa4ccfaa4b9d
#
_entry.id   7e2a542359b80af134f9fa4ccfaa4b9d
#
_cell.length_a   1.000
_cell.length_b   1.000
_cell.length_c   1.000
_cell.angle_alpha   90.00
_cell.angle_beta   90.00
_cell.angle_gamma   90.00
#
_symmetry.space_group_name_H-M   'P 1'
#
loop_
_entity.id
_entity.type
_entity.pdbx_description
1 polymer ?
#
loop_
_entity_poly.entity_id
_entity_poly.type
_entity_poly.pdbx_seq_one_letter_code
_entity_poly.pdbx_strand_id
1 'polypeptide(L)'
;MIFKYLIDTQGIDNILYIVPSVDLANQSAVQYERYESYLKKHNHNWEIGILRSGLTKKQKAKVESCNILFGTFQSLCKRKKEFFDRFGGCICDECHHLGNAASIKNILYNMSNLKYSIGVTGTFPKETMYENLYIQSVVGPVVYKLTADQLINTEKRGTPIYAVIQYLKWADQQTKETMYIYRANKNPMDITAGSKVLKIERKTVNESYTRLKYICDQVINTKKNALVLFGDIKYGYGKKVYDYIKDNSSKDVYYTDGNTPNKTRDYYKQCMEDDTSGNTVIVASINTFGEGIDIKNLWSIFLVDTAKSERLVRQICGRGIRLYPGKDKVVIFDFVDDIRYSADPNKRYKDNYLWRHGQERKKIYMEQHFPVYEQKVNFS
;
A
#
# COMPACT_ATOMS: atom_id res chain seq x y z
N MET A 1 -16.58 -16.84 3.17
CA MET A 1 -17.08 -17.74 2.12
C MET A 1 -16.09 -18.83 1.72
N ILE A 2 -14.82 -18.52 1.43
CA ILE A 2 -13.81 -19.53 1.00
C ILE A 2 -13.64 -20.64 2.05
N PHE A 3 -13.43 -20.30 3.32
CA PHE A 3 -13.31 -21.30 4.39
C PHE A 3 -14.54 -22.22 4.44
N LYS A 4 -15.74 -21.65 4.39
CA LYS A 4 -16.98 -22.43 4.39
C LYS A 4 -17.01 -23.42 3.22
N TYR A 5 -16.68 -22.95 2.02
CA TYR A 5 -16.65 -23.82 0.85
C TYR A 5 -15.64 -24.97 1.01
N LEU A 6 -14.43 -24.67 1.47
CA LEU A 6 -13.40 -25.69 1.67
C LEU A 6 -13.80 -26.74 2.72
N ILE A 7 -14.40 -26.32 3.81
CA ILE A 7 -14.77 -27.22 4.90
C ILE A 7 -16.06 -27.98 4.56
N ASP A 8 -17.13 -27.29 4.19
CA ASP A 8 -18.44 -27.91 3.99
C ASP A 8 -18.54 -28.73 2.71
N THR A 9 -17.94 -28.25 1.64
CA THR A 9 -18.10 -28.86 0.32
C THR A 9 -16.93 -29.76 -0.04
N GLN A 10 -15.73 -29.45 0.45
CA GLN A 10 -14.51 -30.18 0.10
C GLN A 10 -13.98 -31.05 1.24
N GLY A 11 -14.59 -31.03 2.42
CA GLY A 11 -14.22 -31.85 3.57
C GLY A 11 -12.81 -31.54 4.10
N ILE A 12 -12.39 -30.28 4.05
CA ILE A 12 -11.08 -29.85 4.55
C ILE A 12 -11.21 -29.43 6.01
N ASP A 13 -10.68 -30.23 6.94
CA ASP A 13 -10.79 -29.98 8.38
C ASP A 13 -9.84 -28.92 8.89
N ASN A 14 -8.68 -28.74 8.25
CA ASN A 14 -7.66 -27.78 8.69
C ASN A 14 -7.19 -26.89 7.55
N ILE A 15 -7.20 -25.59 7.80
CA ILE A 15 -6.80 -24.55 6.84
C ILE A 15 -5.71 -23.65 7.43
N LEU A 16 -4.62 -23.49 6.68
CA LEU A 16 -3.57 -22.53 6.97
C LEU A 16 -3.85 -21.22 6.21
N TYR A 17 -3.93 -20.09 6.93
CA TYR A 17 -4.04 -18.76 6.35
C TYR A 17 -2.73 -18.01 6.55
N ILE A 18 -2.00 -17.79 5.48
CA ILE A 18 -0.68 -17.17 5.50
C ILE A 18 -0.82 -15.68 5.24
N VAL A 19 -0.26 -14.85 6.12
CA VAL A 19 -0.29 -13.38 6.04
C VAL A 19 1.11 -12.78 6.17
N PRO A 20 1.36 -11.58 5.60
CA PRO A 20 2.65 -10.92 5.71
C PRO A 20 2.92 -10.31 7.10
N SER A 21 1.87 -9.93 7.86
CA SER A 21 2.04 -9.28 9.16
C SER A 21 1.07 -9.79 10.22
N VAL A 22 1.42 -9.57 11.50
CA VAL A 22 0.55 -9.90 12.65
C VAL A 22 -0.71 -9.05 12.64
N ASP A 23 -0.63 -7.80 12.19
CA ASP A 23 -1.77 -6.90 12.13
C ASP A 23 -2.82 -7.40 11.12
N LEU A 24 -2.37 -7.88 9.96
CA LEU A 24 -3.26 -8.51 8.98
C LEU A 24 -3.87 -9.82 9.54
N ALA A 25 -3.09 -10.61 10.30
CA ALA A 25 -3.63 -11.80 10.95
C ALA A 25 -4.76 -11.43 11.94
N ASN A 26 -4.55 -10.42 12.77
CA ASN A 26 -5.55 -9.94 13.73
C ASN A 26 -6.79 -9.39 13.02
N GLN A 27 -6.63 -8.57 11.98
CA GLN A 27 -7.74 -8.01 11.20
C GLN A 27 -8.56 -9.12 10.52
N SER A 28 -7.90 -10.11 9.94
CA SER A 28 -8.56 -11.23 9.28
C SER A 28 -9.31 -12.11 10.29
N ALA A 29 -8.75 -12.34 11.48
CA ALA A 29 -9.42 -13.08 12.54
C ALA A 29 -10.66 -12.34 13.06
N VAL A 30 -10.58 -11.03 13.32
CA VAL A 30 -11.73 -10.20 13.73
C VAL A 30 -12.83 -10.20 12.65
N GLN A 31 -12.44 -10.11 11.37
CA GLN A 31 -13.45 -10.21 10.30
C GLN A 31 -14.10 -11.58 10.26
N TYR A 32 -13.37 -12.65 10.51
CA TYR A 32 -13.91 -13.98 10.61
C TYR A 32 -14.89 -14.09 11.79
N GLU A 33 -14.56 -13.58 12.96
CA GLU A 33 -15.43 -13.57 14.14
C GLU A 33 -16.80 -12.90 13.87
N ARG A 34 -16.84 -11.88 13.01
CA ARG A 34 -18.10 -11.26 12.58
C ARG A 34 -19.02 -12.24 11.83
N TYR A 35 -18.46 -13.26 11.21
CA TYR A 35 -19.22 -14.33 10.55
C TYR A 35 -19.42 -15.55 11.45
N GLU A 36 -18.84 -15.58 12.64
CA GLU A 36 -18.90 -16.71 13.55
C GLU A 36 -20.34 -17.03 14.00
N SER A 37 -21.15 -16.01 14.27
CA SER A 37 -22.57 -16.18 14.61
C SER A 37 -23.35 -16.86 13.48
N TYR A 38 -23.04 -16.52 12.24
CA TYR A 38 -23.64 -17.18 11.07
C TYR A 38 -23.14 -18.62 10.94
N LEU A 39 -21.87 -18.88 11.20
CA LEU A 39 -21.26 -20.20 11.11
C LEU A 39 -21.75 -21.13 12.22
N LYS A 40 -21.87 -20.65 13.46
CA LYS A 40 -22.45 -21.38 14.59
C LYS A 40 -23.91 -21.78 14.35
N LYS A 41 -24.71 -20.92 13.72
CA LYS A 41 -26.08 -21.19 13.33
C LYS A 41 -26.19 -22.37 12.33
N HIS A 42 -25.11 -22.71 11.65
CA HIS A 42 -24.99 -23.82 10.71
C HIS A 42 -24.17 -25.00 11.23
N ASN A 43 -24.04 -25.13 12.57
CA ASN A 43 -23.33 -26.24 13.26
C ASN A 43 -21.81 -26.33 12.98
N HIS A 44 -21.15 -25.22 12.66
CA HIS A 44 -19.69 -25.20 12.46
C HIS A 44 -18.95 -24.72 13.71
N ASN A 45 -18.31 -25.65 14.40
CA ASN A 45 -17.45 -25.38 15.56
C ASN A 45 -15.98 -25.30 15.13
N TRP A 46 -15.60 -24.23 14.44
CA TRP A 46 -14.22 -24.03 14.04
C TRP A 46 -13.48 -23.14 15.03
N GLU A 47 -12.34 -23.63 15.48
CA GLU A 47 -11.46 -22.85 16.33
C GLU A 47 -10.43 -22.11 15.48
N ILE A 48 -10.18 -20.84 15.84
CA ILE A 48 -9.22 -19.98 15.18
C ILE A 48 -8.01 -19.77 16.07
N GLY A 49 -6.83 -19.89 15.49
CA GLY A 49 -5.57 -19.57 16.13
C GLY A 49 -4.76 -18.55 15.37
N ILE A 50 -4.06 -17.66 16.08
CA ILE A 50 -3.11 -16.71 15.46
C ILE A 50 -1.70 -17.05 15.96
N LEU A 51 -0.89 -17.59 15.04
CA LEU A 51 0.50 -17.98 15.32
C LEU A 51 1.41 -16.76 15.09
N ARG A 52 1.98 -16.25 16.17
CA ARG A 52 2.87 -15.09 16.19
C ARG A 52 4.04 -15.27 17.13
N SER A 53 5.02 -14.37 17.07
CA SER A 53 6.09 -14.29 18.06
C SER A 53 5.54 -13.88 19.44
N GLY A 54 6.24 -14.23 20.51
CA GLY A 54 5.89 -13.83 21.88
C GLY A 54 4.84 -14.69 22.57
N LEU A 55 4.32 -15.75 21.93
CA LEU A 55 3.43 -16.71 22.59
C LEU A 55 4.21 -17.60 23.57
N THR A 56 3.65 -17.81 24.77
CA THR A 56 4.15 -18.83 25.72
C THR A 56 3.99 -20.24 25.14
N LYS A 57 4.72 -21.21 25.68
CA LYS A 57 4.66 -22.62 25.22
C LYS A 57 3.22 -23.17 25.26
N LYS A 58 2.46 -22.87 26.33
CA LYS A 58 1.07 -23.29 26.49
C LYS A 58 0.12 -22.60 25.48
N GLN A 59 0.27 -21.29 25.29
CA GLN A 59 -0.51 -20.55 24.29
C GLN A 59 -0.24 -21.05 22.88
N LYS A 60 1.02 -21.33 22.57
CA LYS A 60 1.42 -21.84 21.26
C LYS A 60 0.79 -23.20 20.97
N ALA A 61 0.82 -24.13 21.91
CA ALA A 61 0.19 -25.44 21.78
C ALA A 61 -1.32 -25.32 21.51
N LYS A 62 -2.03 -24.42 22.25
CA LYS A 62 -3.44 -24.14 22.04
C LYS A 62 -3.72 -23.57 20.66
N VAL A 63 -2.93 -22.60 20.21
CA VAL A 63 -3.08 -21.99 18.87
C VAL A 63 -2.82 -23.01 17.77
N GLU A 64 -1.83 -23.87 17.95
CA GLU A 64 -1.47 -24.90 17.00
C GLU A 64 -2.50 -26.03 16.88
N SER A 65 -3.41 -26.20 17.84
CA SER A 65 -4.51 -27.18 17.74
C SER A 65 -5.74 -26.67 16.97
N CYS A 66 -5.83 -25.37 16.70
CA CYS A 66 -7.00 -24.80 16.02
C CYS A 66 -7.15 -25.27 14.56
N ASN A 67 -8.39 -25.38 14.09
CA ASN A 67 -8.72 -25.81 12.72
C ASN A 67 -8.28 -24.77 11.67
N ILE A 68 -8.50 -23.50 11.96
CA ILE A 68 -8.08 -22.40 11.09
C ILE A 68 -6.92 -21.68 11.77
N LEU A 69 -5.76 -21.75 11.16
CA LEU A 69 -4.55 -21.16 11.70
C LEU A 69 -4.09 -19.98 10.83
N PHE A 70 -4.11 -18.79 11.42
CA PHE A 70 -3.47 -17.61 10.85
C PHE A 70 -2.01 -17.57 11.26
N GLY A 71 -1.10 -17.49 10.29
CA GLY A 71 0.33 -17.47 10.56
C GLY A 71 1.07 -16.46 9.71
N THR A 72 2.02 -15.73 10.30
CA THR A 72 2.94 -14.90 9.52
C THR A 72 4.03 -15.76 8.87
N PHE A 73 4.53 -15.32 7.72
CA PHE A 73 5.64 -16.00 7.04
C PHE A 73 6.81 -16.28 7.98
N GLN A 74 7.19 -15.29 8.80
CA GLN A 74 8.32 -15.39 9.74
C GLN A 74 8.09 -16.42 10.83
N SER A 75 6.84 -16.63 11.24
CA SER A 75 6.49 -17.63 12.27
C SER A 75 6.39 -19.03 11.69
N LEU A 76 5.97 -19.14 10.43
CA LEU A 76 5.75 -20.42 9.74
C LEU A 76 7.05 -21.01 9.18
N CYS A 77 7.94 -20.20 8.60
CA CYS A 77 9.19 -20.70 8.00
C CYS A 77 10.13 -21.42 9.01
N LYS A 78 9.90 -21.25 10.30
CA LYS A 78 10.66 -21.91 11.38
C LYS A 78 10.06 -23.27 11.78
N ARG A 79 8.98 -23.72 11.12
CA ARG A 79 8.32 -24.98 11.44
C ARG A 79 8.89 -26.14 10.62
N LYS A 80 8.85 -27.32 11.24
CA LYS A 80 9.20 -28.56 10.57
C LYS A 80 8.07 -29.01 9.65
N LYS A 81 8.39 -29.91 8.72
CA LYS A 81 7.45 -30.42 7.74
C LYS A 81 6.20 -31.05 8.38
N GLU A 82 6.38 -31.81 9.45
CA GLU A 82 5.30 -32.53 10.16
C GLU A 82 4.20 -31.59 10.68
N PHE A 83 4.57 -30.33 10.96
CA PHE A 83 3.60 -29.30 11.35
C PHE A 83 2.59 -29.01 10.25
N PHE A 84 3.04 -29.10 9.00
CA PHE A 84 2.22 -28.74 7.84
C PHE A 84 1.35 -29.87 7.31
N ASP A 85 1.63 -31.13 7.69
CA ASP A 85 0.96 -32.32 7.17
C ASP A 85 -0.54 -32.39 7.51
N ARG A 86 -0.97 -31.66 8.53
CA ARG A 86 -2.38 -31.63 8.93
C ARG A 86 -3.27 -30.72 8.03
N PHE A 87 -2.68 -29.79 7.27
CA PHE A 87 -3.43 -28.83 6.50
C PHE A 87 -3.74 -29.34 5.09
N GLY A 88 -5.04 -29.48 4.79
CA GLY A 88 -5.52 -29.82 3.45
C GLY A 88 -5.80 -28.58 2.59
N GLY A 89 -5.95 -27.39 3.20
CA GLY A 89 -6.16 -26.12 2.52
C GLY A 89 -5.16 -25.05 2.95
N CYS A 90 -4.75 -24.23 2.00
CA CYS A 90 -3.91 -23.06 2.26
C CYS A 90 -4.47 -21.83 1.55
N ILE A 91 -4.59 -20.73 2.27
CA ILE A 91 -4.90 -19.42 1.70
C ILE A 91 -3.71 -18.49 1.96
N CYS A 92 -3.14 -17.94 0.90
CA CYS A 92 -2.02 -17.01 0.97
C CYS A 92 -2.52 -15.60 0.65
N ASP A 93 -2.62 -14.76 1.67
CA ASP A 93 -2.96 -13.36 1.50
C ASP A 93 -1.72 -12.57 1.07
N GLU A 94 -1.96 -11.54 0.26
CA GLU A 94 -0.91 -10.79 -0.40
C GLU A 94 0.10 -11.72 -1.11
N CYS A 95 -0.43 -12.70 -1.87
CA CYS A 95 0.35 -13.75 -2.50
C CYS A 95 1.43 -13.26 -3.48
N HIS A 96 1.40 -11.98 -3.87
CA HIS A 96 2.48 -11.35 -4.63
C HIS A 96 3.84 -11.37 -3.90
N HIS A 97 3.85 -11.51 -2.56
CA HIS A 97 5.08 -11.69 -1.80
C HIS A 97 5.75 -13.05 -2.07
N LEU A 98 5.02 -14.05 -2.61
CA LEU A 98 5.58 -15.33 -3.02
C LEU A 98 6.72 -15.17 -4.03
N GLY A 99 6.61 -14.22 -4.94
CA GLY A 99 7.59 -13.99 -6.01
C GLY A 99 9.00 -13.64 -5.51
N ASN A 100 9.14 -13.13 -4.30
CA ASN A 100 10.40 -12.59 -3.75
C ASN A 100 10.87 -13.28 -2.47
N ALA A 101 10.15 -14.24 -1.93
CA ALA A 101 10.46 -14.84 -0.63
C ALA A 101 10.63 -16.37 -0.71
N ALA A 102 11.87 -16.82 -0.75
CA ALA A 102 12.21 -18.25 -0.69
C ALA A 102 11.59 -18.97 0.52
N SER A 103 11.36 -18.26 1.61
CA SER A 103 10.76 -18.78 2.85
C SER A 103 9.30 -19.23 2.66
N ILE A 104 8.51 -18.54 1.84
CA ILE A 104 7.10 -18.88 1.61
C ILE A 104 6.99 -20.10 0.71
N LYS A 105 7.86 -20.20 -0.29
CA LYS A 105 8.00 -21.39 -1.14
C LYS A 105 8.18 -22.63 -0.28
N ASN A 106 9.10 -22.59 0.67
CA ASN A 106 9.37 -23.72 1.55
C ASN A 106 8.16 -24.13 2.40
N ILE A 107 7.33 -23.17 2.82
CA ILE A 107 6.11 -23.47 3.57
C ILE A 107 5.15 -24.31 2.73
N LEU A 108 4.83 -23.88 1.50
CA LEU A 108 3.89 -24.58 0.63
C LEU A 108 4.42 -25.94 0.14
N TYR A 109 5.72 -26.06 -0.14
CA TYR A 109 6.35 -27.34 -0.47
C TYR A 109 6.38 -28.34 0.68
N ASN A 110 6.36 -27.87 1.92
CA ASN A 110 6.30 -28.75 3.09
C ASN A 110 4.88 -29.26 3.41
N MET A 111 3.85 -28.77 2.70
CA MET A 111 2.46 -29.19 2.91
C MET A 111 2.13 -30.43 2.09
N SER A 112 2.50 -31.63 2.55
CA SER A 112 2.36 -32.90 1.82
C SER A 112 0.90 -33.24 1.52
N ASN A 113 -0.05 -32.83 2.35
CA ASN A 113 -1.48 -33.12 2.22
C ASN A 113 -2.30 -31.96 1.63
N LEU A 114 -1.63 -30.94 1.06
CA LEU A 114 -2.29 -29.79 0.47
C LEU A 114 -3.11 -30.21 -0.76
N LYS A 115 -4.42 -30.04 -0.67
CA LYS A 115 -5.37 -30.27 -1.77
C LYS A 115 -5.77 -28.96 -2.47
N TYR A 116 -5.89 -27.89 -1.69
CA TYR A 116 -6.34 -26.59 -2.19
C TYR A 116 -5.37 -25.48 -1.78
N SER A 117 -4.80 -24.80 -2.78
CA SER A 117 -3.96 -23.62 -2.61
C SER A 117 -4.64 -22.42 -3.27
N ILE A 118 -4.86 -21.34 -2.51
CA ILE A 118 -5.54 -20.15 -2.98
C ILE A 118 -4.67 -18.93 -2.68
N GLY A 119 -4.28 -18.20 -3.71
CA GLY A 119 -3.60 -16.91 -3.58
C GLY A 119 -4.59 -15.75 -3.71
N VAL A 120 -4.51 -14.77 -2.80
CA VAL A 120 -5.29 -13.53 -2.84
C VAL A 120 -4.35 -12.34 -2.85
N THR A 121 -4.58 -11.38 -3.70
CA THR A 121 -3.81 -10.12 -3.71
C THR A 121 -4.54 -9.01 -4.46
N GLY A 122 -4.40 -7.77 -3.97
CA GLY A 122 -4.83 -6.58 -4.69
C GLY A 122 -3.84 -6.10 -5.78
N THR A 123 -2.63 -6.67 -5.83
CA THR A 123 -1.54 -6.18 -6.69
C THR A 123 -0.76 -7.32 -7.32
N PHE A 124 -1.39 -8.01 -8.29
CA PHE A 124 -0.73 -9.11 -9.00
C PHE A 124 0.35 -8.57 -9.97
N PRO A 125 1.54 -9.19 -10.06
CA PRO A 125 2.59 -8.78 -11.01
C PRO A 125 2.12 -8.86 -12.46
N LYS A 126 2.72 -8.06 -13.35
CA LYS A 126 2.43 -8.12 -14.79
C LYS A 126 2.81 -9.48 -15.37
N GLU A 127 2.08 -9.93 -16.41
CA GLU A 127 2.30 -11.22 -17.06
C GLU A 127 3.72 -11.43 -17.61
N THR A 128 4.41 -10.33 -17.95
CA THR A 128 5.80 -10.35 -18.43
C THR A 128 6.84 -10.52 -17.33
N MET A 129 6.44 -10.54 -16.06
CA MET A 129 7.36 -10.64 -14.94
C MET A 129 7.50 -12.09 -14.49
N TYR A 130 8.73 -12.50 -14.19
CA TYR A 130 9.05 -13.84 -13.65
C TYR A 130 8.22 -14.14 -12.37
N GLU A 131 8.01 -13.13 -11.52
CA GLU A 131 7.21 -13.27 -10.30
C GLU A 131 5.78 -13.76 -10.59
N ASN A 132 5.18 -13.31 -11.70
CA ASN A 132 3.84 -13.74 -12.10
C ASN A 132 3.80 -15.26 -12.35
N LEU A 133 4.68 -15.77 -13.20
CA LEU A 133 4.78 -17.19 -13.50
C LEU A 133 5.08 -18.02 -12.25
N TYR A 134 5.95 -17.48 -11.40
CA TYR A 134 6.34 -18.13 -10.16
C TYR A 134 5.16 -18.27 -9.18
N ILE A 135 4.39 -17.19 -8.97
CA ILE A 135 3.21 -17.23 -8.11
C ILE A 135 2.19 -18.23 -8.64
N GLN A 136 1.93 -18.23 -9.95
CA GLN A 136 0.99 -19.17 -10.56
C GLN A 136 1.46 -20.62 -10.44
N SER A 137 2.75 -20.88 -10.48
CA SER A 137 3.29 -22.25 -10.30
C SER A 137 3.08 -22.80 -8.88
N VAL A 138 2.85 -21.92 -7.90
CA VAL A 138 2.70 -22.27 -6.48
C VAL A 138 1.24 -22.31 -6.03
N VAL A 139 0.45 -21.32 -6.44
CA VAL A 139 -0.96 -21.19 -5.99
C VAL A 139 -1.99 -21.41 -7.10
N GLY A 140 -1.54 -21.67 -8.32
CA GLY A 140 -2.42 -21.90 -9.48
C GLY A 140 -2.66 -20.63 -10.31
N PRO A 141 -3.36 -20.76 -11.46
CA PRO A 141 -3.63 -19.65 -12.37
C PRO A 141 -4.58 -18.63 -11.76
N VAL A 142 -4.61 -17.42 -12.34
CA VAL A 142 -5.58 -16.39 -11.97
C VAL A 142 -6.97 -16.82 -12.40
N VAL A 143 -7.82 -17.17 -11.44
CA VAL A 143 -9.20 -17.64 -11.68
C VAL A 143 -10.24 -16.52 -11.64
N TYR A 144 -9.93 -15.43 -10.96
CA TYR A 144 -10.82 -14.27 -10.85
C TYR A 144 -10.04 -12.97 -10.66
N LYS A 145 -10.45 -11.92 -11.34
CA LYS A 145 -9.87 -10.58 -11.24
C LYS A 145 -10.99 -9.55 -11.17
N LEU A 146 -11.00 -8.76 -10.11
CA LEU A 146 -11.89 -7.62 -9.94
C LEU A 146 -11.09 -6.33 -10.09
N THR A 147 -11.44 -5.50 -11.06
CA THR A 147 -10.80 -4.20 -11.25
C THR A 147 -11.46 -3.12 -10.39
N ALA A 148 -10.74 -2.02 -10.15
CA ALA A 148 -11.32 -0.86 -9.45
C ALA A 148 -12.52 -0.30 -10.23
N ASP A 149 -12.44 -0.25 -11.55
CA ASP A 149 -13.52 0.18 -12.42
C ASP A 149 -14.79 -0.69 -12.27
N GLN A 150 -14.64 -2.01 -12.30
CA GLN A 150 -15.76 -2.94 -12.06
C GLN A 150 -16.37 -2.72 -10.69
N LEU A 151 -15.54 -2.57 -9.65
CA LEU A 151 -16.01 -2.36 -8.28
C LEU A 151 -16.80 -1.06 -8.12
N ILE A 152 -16.36 0.02 -8.78
CA ILE A 152 -16.97 1.35 -8.70
C ILE A 152 -18.22 1.42 -9.61
N ASN A 153 -18.07 1.10 -10.88
CA ASN A 153 -19.06 1.41 -11.90
C ASN A 153 -20.07 0.29 -12.12
N THR A 154 -19.66 -0.97 -12.02
CA THR A 154 -20.54 -2.14 -12.24
C THR A 154 -21.18 -2.59 -10.93
N GLU A 155 -20.37 -2.86 -9.92
CA GLU A 155 -20.85 -3.41 -8.64
C GLU A 155 -21.41 -2.32 -7.71
N LYS A 156 -21.10 -1.04 -7.97
CA LYS A 156 -21.45 0.12 -7.11
C LYS A 156 -21.04 -0.08 -5.64
N ARG A 157 -19.95 -0.80 -5.42
CA ARG A 157 -19.40 -1.16 -4.11
C ARG A 157 -18.12 -0.39 -3.79
N GLY A 158 -17.80 0.62 -4.57
CA GLY A 158 -16.61 1.44 -4.39
C GLY A 158 -16.91 2.92 -4.54
N THR A 159 -16.15 3.75 -3.83
CA THR A 159 -16.16 5.21 -3.98
C THR A 159 -15.37 5.61 -5.22
N PRO A 160 -15.88 6.47 -6.11
CA PRO A 160 -15.14 7.00 -7.25
C PRO A 160 -13.85 7.70 -6.84
N ILE A 161 -12.77 7.46 -7.60
CA ILE A 161 -11.47 8.11 -7.38
C ILE A 161 -11.19 9.05 -8.55
N TYR A 162 -10.71 10.24 -8.22
CA TYR A 162 -10.22 11.23 -9.14
C TYR A 162 -8.75 11.51 -8.88
N ALA A 163 -7.92 11.56 -9.90
CA ALA A 163 -6.52 11.93 -9.79
C ALA A 163 -6.30 13.36 -10.32
N VAL A 164 -5.75 14.22 -9.48
CA VAL A 164 -5.33 15.58 -9.84
C VAL A 164 -3.82 15.62 -9.83
N ILE A 165 -3.22 15.61 -11.02
CA ILE A 165 -1.77 15.67 -11.18
C ILE A 165 -1.36 17.13 -11.32
N GLN A 166 -0.54 17.59 -10.38
CA GLN A 166 0.00 18.96 -10.39
C GLN A 166 1.47 18.93 -10.79
N TYR A 167 1.76 19.41 -11.98
CA TYR A 167 3.12 19.54 -12.47
C TYR A 167 3.74 20.83 -11.92
N LEU A 168 4.60 20.68 -10.91
CA LEU A 168 5.32 21.78 -10.29
C LEU A 168 6.49 22.19 -11.19
N LYS A 169 6.28 23.19 -12.01
CA LYS A 169 7.27 23.66 -12.98
C LYS A 169 8.23 24.64 -12.29
N TRP A 170 9.42 24.17 -12.02
CA TRP A 170 10.46 24.97 -11.37
C TRP A 170 10.95 26.11 -12.27
N ALA A 171 11.03 27.32 -11.76
CA ALA A 171 11.53 28.48 -12.47
C ALA A 171 13.06 28.57 -12.38
N ASP A 172 13.65 28.16 -11.27
CA ASP A 172 15.09 28.26 -11.02
C ASP A 172 15.92 27.49 -12.05
N GLN A 173 16.52 28.25 -12.96
CA GLN A 173 17.34 27.77 -14.06
C GLN A 173 18.61 27.07 -13.55
N GLN A 174 19.23 27.58 -12.51
CA GLN A 174 20.47 27.04 -11.96
C GLN A 174 20.25 25.63 -11.38
N THR A 175 19.17 25.44 -10.63
CA THR A 175 18.79 24.11 -10.13
C THR A 175 18.53 23.12 -11.26
N LYS A 176 17.82 23.51 -12.32
CA LYS A 176 17.55 22.64 -13.47
C LYS A 176 18.85 22.24 -14.20
N GLU A 177 19.72 23.19 -14.43
CA GLU A 177 21.00 22.95 -15.09
C GLU A 177 21.90 22.04 -14.25
N THR A 178 22.01 22.30 -12.97
CA THR A 178 22.75 21.45 -12.02
C THR A 178 22.22 20.02 -12.06
N MET A 179 20.92 19.81 -11.97
CA MET A 179 20.31 18.48 -12.04
C MET A 179 20.52 17.81 -13.41
N TYR A 180 20.51 18.57 -14.49
CA TYR A 180 20.81 18.08 -15.82
C TYR A 180 22.26 17.58 -15.91
N ILE A 181 23.24 18.33 -15.37
CA ILE A 181 24.65 17.97 -15.34
C ILE A 181 24.84 16.66 -14.55
N TYR A 182 24.23 16.53 -13.36
CA TYR A 182 24.29 15.28 -12.59
C TYR A 182 23.75 14.08 -13.38
N ARG A 183 22.66 14.24 -14.14
CA ARG A 183 22.09 13.17 -14.97
C ARG A 183 22.97 12.84 -16.18
N ALA A 184 23.60 13.84 -16.79
CA ALA A 184 24.46 13.68 -17.97
C ALA A 184 25.77 12.96 -17.62
N ASN A 185 26.33 13.29 -16.47
CA ASN A 185 27.64 12.79 -16.01
C ASN A 185 27.57 11.48 -15.22
N LYS A 186 26.39 10.84 -15.14
CA LYS A 186 26.28 9.54 -14.48
C LYS A 186 27.14 8.50 -15.20
N ASN A 187 27.94 7.74 -14.45
CA ASN A 187 28.72 6.63 -15.01
C ASN A 187 27.75 5.53 -15.51
N PRO A 188 27.75 5.20 -16.82
CA PRO A 188 26.88 4.14 -17.37
C PRO A 188 27.16 2.76 -16.79
N MET A 189 28.39 2.51 -16.33
CA MET A 189 28.83 1.25 -15.72
C MET A 189 28.40 1.11 -14.25
N ASP A 190 27.99 2.21 -13.61
CA ASP A 190 27.50 2.17 -12.22
C ASP A 190 25.98 1.90 -12.20
N ILE A 191 25.61 0.67 -11.92
CA ILE A 191 24.21 0.22 -11.79
C ILE A 191 23.43 1.09 -10.77
N THR A 192 24.13 1.68 -9.79
CA THR A 192 23.54 2.52 -8.74
C THR A 192 23.44 4.01 -9.14
N ALA A 193 24.04 4.43 -10.25
CA ALA A 193 24.12 5.83 -10.64
C ALA A 193 22.72 6.49 -10.76
N GLY A 194 21.75 5.79 -11.34
CA GLY A 194 20.36 6.28 -11.43
C GLY A 194 19.73 6.52 -10.06
N SER A 195 19.98 5.63 -9.11
CA SER A 195 19.49 5.75 -7.74
C SER A 195 20.13 6.92 -6.99
N LYS A 196 21.42 7.17 -7.22
CA LYS A 196 22.15 8.31 -6.65
C LYS A 196 21.58 9.64 -7.17
N VAL A 197 21.36 9.77 -8.47
CA VAL A 197 20.76 10.97 -9.07
C VAL A 197 19.35 11.21 -8.56
N LEU A 198 18.50 10.18 -8.48
CA LEU A 198 17.17 10.31 -7.91
C LEU A 198 17.20 10.81 -6.45
N LYS A 199 18.14 10.33 -5.63
CA LYS A 199 18.31 10.82 -4.27
C LYS A 199 18.66 12.31 -4.22
N ILE A 200 19.50 12.78 -5.13
CA ILE A 200 19.85 14.19 -5.25
C ILE A 200 18.62 15.01 -5.68
N GLU A 201 17.92 14.58 -6.73
CA GLU A 201 16.68 15.24 -7.16
C GLU A 201 15.67 15.36 -6.00
N ARG A 202 15.43 14.27 -5.26
CA ARG A 202 14.53 14.27 -4.09
C ARG A 202 14.99 15.24 -3.01
N LYS A 203 16.28 15.20 -2.66
CA LYS A 203 16.83 16.09 -1.65
C LYS A 203 16.58 17.55 -2.04
N THR A 204 16.90 17.91 -3.28
CA THR A 204 16.75 19.28 -3.80
C THR A 204 15.30 19.76 -3.71
N VAL A 205 14.33 18.97 -4.17
CA VAL A 205 12.91 19.39 -4.13
C VAL A 205 12.36 19.41 -2.70
N ASN A 206 12.81 18.51 -1.82
CA ASN A 206 12.35 18.44 -0.43
C ASN A 206 13.00 19.52 0.50
N GLU A 207 14.07 20.15 0.04
CA GLU A 207 14.67 21.31 0.73
C GLU A 207 13.99 22.63 0.38
N SER A 208 13.18 22.69 -0.67
CA SER A 208 12.48 23.91 -1.08
C SER A 208 11.34 24.26 -0.13
N TYR A 209 11.46 25.42 0.53
CA TYR A 209 10.40 25.94 1.39
C TYR A 209 9.15 26.35 0.59
N THR A 210 9.31 26.93 -0.59
CA THR A 210 8.20 27.32 -1.46
C THR A 210 7.36 26.11 -1.85
N ARG A 211 8.02 24.99 -2.18
CA ARG A 211 7.36 23.71 -2.47
C ARG A 211 6.63 23.16 -1.25
N LEU A 212 7.30 23.15 -0.09
CA LEU A 212 6.70 22.70 1.17
C LEU A 212 5.44 23.50 1.47
N LYS A 213 5.55 24.82 1.45
CA LYS A 213 4.44 25.75 1.68
C LYS A 213 3.27 25.49 0.74
N TYR A 214 3.53 25.44 -0.57
CA TYR A 214 2.50 25.20 -1.58
C TYR A 214 1.73 23.91 -1.32
N ILE A 215 2.43 22.81 -1.08
CA ILE A 215 1.83 21.48 -0.84
C ILE A 215 1.01 21.50 0.46
N CYS A 216 1.58 22.05 1.54
CA CYS A 216 0.90 22.12 2.83
C CYS A 216 -0.34 23.01 2.79
N ASP A 217 -0.30 24.13 2.07
CA ASP A 217 -1.45 25.02 1.88
C ASP A 217 -2.61 24.29 1.18
N GLN A 218 -2.32 23.42 0.19
CA GLN A 218 -3.34 22.56 -0.43
C GLN A 218 -3.99 21.61 0.59
N VAL A 219 -3.20 21.03 1.50
CA VAL A 219 -3.72 20.16 2.58
C VAL A 219 -4.57 20.95 3.56
N ILE A 220 -4.08 22.10 4.00
CA ILE A 220 -4.78 23.00 4.95
C ILE A 220 -6.15 23.42 4.40
N ASN A 221 -6.20 23.77 3.12
CA ASN A 221 -7.43 24.23 2.46
C ASN A 221 -8.44 23.08 2.15
N THR A 222 -8.07 21.83 2.39
CA THR A 222 -8.98 20.71 2.22
C THR A 222 -10.05 20.69 3.32
N LYS A 223 -11.34 20.63 2.92
CA LYS A 223 -12.48 20.67 3.86
C LYS A 223 -12.87 19.28 4.42
N LYS A 224 -12.11 18.26 4.10
CA LYS A 224 -12.38 16.85 4.45
C LYS A 224 -11.12 16.17 4.95
N ASN A 225 -11.29 15.03 5.61
CA ASN A 225 -10.19 14.22 6.13
C ASN A 225 -9.18 13.88 5.04
N ALA A 226 -7.92 14.06 5.35
CA ALA A 226 -6.83 13.92 4.41
C ALA A 226 -5.72 13.01 4.92
N LEU A 227 -5.17 12.24 4.00
CA LEU A 227 -3.98 11.44 4.20
C LEU A 227 -2.84 12.03 3.38
N VAL A 228 -1.74 12.35 4.02
CA VAL A 228 -0.53 12.89 3.39
C VAL A 228 0.55 11.81 3.43
N LEU A 229 0.99 11.37 2.26
CA LEU A 229 1.93 10.27 2.11
C LEU A 229 3.31 10.76 1.67
N PHE A 230 4.33 10.44 2.46
CA PHE A 230 5.74 10.73 2.14
C PHE A 230 6.58 9.45 2.06
N GLY A 231 7.56 9.43 1.16
CA GLY A 231 8.38 8.25 0.87
C GLY A 231 9.70 8.20 1.63
N ASP A 232 10.27 9.35 1.94
CA ASP A 232 11.61 9.43 2.51
C ASP A 232 11.63 9.88 3.97
N ILE A 233 11.90 8.91 4.86
CA ILE A 233 12.03 9.17 6.31
C ILE A 233 13.38 9.83 6.61
N LYS A 234 14.43 9.50 5.85
CA LYS A 234 15.81 9.87 6.15
C LYS A 234 16.07 11.40 6.15
N TYR A 235 15.41 12.13 5.24
CA TYR A 235 15.58 13.58 5.12
C TYR A 235 14.55 14.39 5.93
N GLY A 236 13.72 13.72 6.73
CA GLY A 236 12.79 14.36 7.63
C GLY A 236 11.66 15.16 6.95
N TYR A 237 11.44 14.95 5.63
CA TYR A 237 10.46 15.74 4.89
C TYR A 237 9.04 15.57 5.42
N GLY A 238 8.62 14.35 5.76
CA GLY A 238 7.32 14.11 6.37
C GLY A 238 7.12 14.87 7.70
N LYS A 239 8.18 14.98 8.50
CA LYS A 239 8.13 15.75 9.74
C LYS A 239 7.98 17.26 9.48
N LYS A 240 8.69 17.81 8.49
CA LYS A 240 8.51 19.20 8.05
C LYS A 240 7.07 19.49 7.59
N VAL A 241 6.48 18.56 6.83
CA VAL A 241 5.08 18.66 6.39
C VAL A 241 4.13 18.65 7.58
N TYR A 242 4.33 17.73 8.52
CA TYR A 242 3.54 17.65 9.74
C TYR A 242 3.61 18.93 10.55
N ASP A 243 4.83 19.41 10.86
CA ASP A 243 5.05 20.61 11.67
C ASP A 243 4.41 21.84 10.99
N TYR A 244 4.61 22.01 9.68
CA TYR A 244 4.01 23.13 8.95
C TYR A 244 2.49 23.13 9.02
N ILE A 245 1.82 21.99 8.77
CA ILE A 245 0.36 21.90 8.80
C ILE A 245 -0.16 22.16 10.21
N LYS A 246 0.50 21.59 11.23
CA LYS A 246 0.14 21.76 12.63
C LYS A 246 0.25 23.21 13.09
N ASP A 247 1.33 23.91 12.70
CA ASP A 247 1.60 25.28 13.15
C ASP A 247 0.77 26.33 12.40
N ASN A 248 0.27 26.00 11.20
CA ASN A 248 -0.43 26.96 10.33
C ASN A 248 -1.91 26.63 10.10
N SER A 249 -2.49 25.69 10.87
CA SER A 249 -3.91 25.37 10.75
C SER A 249 -4.53 24.94 12.08
N SER A 250 -5.86 24.92 12.11
CA SER A 250 -6.65 24.36 13.24
C SER A 250 -6.98 22.89 13.04
N LYS A 251 -6.30 22.18 12.14
CA LYS A 251 -6.56 20.76 11.86
C LYS A 251 -5.99 19.86 12.96
N ASP A 252 -6.64 18.73 13.17
CA ASP A 252 -6.14 17.67 14.03
C ASP A 252 -5.11 16.84 13.25
N VAL A 253 -3.82 17.15 13.45
CA VAL A 253 -2.73 16.57 12.65
C VAL A 253 -2.01 15.48 13.42
N TYR A 254 -1.89 14.30 12.83
CA TYR A 254 -1.19 13.14 13.37
C TYR A 254 -0.02 12.76 12.48
N TYR A 255 1.08 12.33 13.08
CA TYR A 255 2.27 11.86 12.36
C TYR A 255 2.53 10.38 12.64
N THR A 256 2.82 9.60 11.61
CA THR A 256 3.17 8.18 11.75
C THR A 256 4.24 7.74 10.76
N ASP A 257 5.18 6.95 11.26
CA ASP A 257 6.24 6.29 10.50
C ASP A 257 6.48 4.87 11.02
N GLY A 258 7.56 4.21 10.54
CA GLY A 258 7.92 2.85 10.94
C GLY A 258 8.18 2.66 12.43
N ASN A 259 8.53 3.73 13.16
CA ASN A 259 8.83 3.70 14.59
C ASN A 259 7.58 3.92 15.45
N THR A 260 6.47 4.37 14.87
CA THR A 260 5.22 4.61 15.61
C THR A 260 4.61 3.29 16.05
N PRO A 261 4.32 3.08 17.36
CA PRO A 261 3.70 1.84 17.85
C PRO A 261 2.33 1.58 17.21
N ASN A 262 1.99 0.31 16.99
CA ASN A 262 0.73 -0.09 16.34
C ASN A 262 -0.51 0.47 17.07
N LYS A 263 -0.52 0.43 18.41
CA LYS A 263 -1.62 1.00 19.21
C LYS A 263 -1.85 2.49 18.91
N THR A 264 -0.77 3.26 18.75
CA THR A 264 -0.84 4.68 18.40
C THR A 264 -1.35 4.89 16.98
N ARG A 265 -0.93 4.04 16.03
CA ARG A 265 -1.45 4.07 14.66
C ARG A 265 -2.94 3.76 14.61
N ASP A 266 -3.39 2.77 15.37
CA ASP A 266 -4.81 2.39 15.46
C ASP A 266 -5.64 3.52 16.09
N TYR A 267 -5.10 4.19 17.10
CA TYR A 267 -5.74 5.39 17.66
C TYR A 267 -5.90 6.51 16.63
N TYR A 268 -4.86 6.82 15.84
CA TYR A 268 -4.96 7.86 14.79
C TYR A 268 -5.98 7.50 13.70
N LYS A 269 -6.06 6.21 13.35
CA LYS A 269 -7.11 5.73 12.43
C LYS A 269 -8.50 5.97 13.00
N GLN A 270 -8.69 5.60 14.26
CA GLN A 270 -9.98 5.77 14.94
C GLN A 270 -10.37 7.25 14.99
N CYS A 271 -9.43 8.13 15.33
CA CYS A 271 -9.68 9.59 15.28
C CYS A 271 -10.20 10.04 13.91
N MET A 272 -9.60 9.58 12.81
CA MET A 272 -10.08 9.93 11.47
C MET A 272 -11.42 9.28 11.12
N GLU A 273 -11.67 8.03 11.53
CA GLU A 273 -12.95 7.36 11.29
C GLU A 273 -14.11 8.04 12.02
N ASP A 274 -13.88 8.50 13.24
CA ASP A 274 -14.91 9.13 14.08
C ASP A 274 -15.10 10.62 13.76
N ASP A 275 -14.19 11.21 13.01
CA ASP A 275 -14.26 12.63 12.66
C ASP A 275 -15.32 12.92 11.60
N THR A 276 -16.44 13.47 12.03
CA THR A 276 -17.53 13.93 11.16
C THR A 276 -17.32 15.36 10.62
N SER A 277 -16.41 16.12 11.20
CA SER A 277 -16.11 17.50 10.80
C SER A 277 -15.24 17.57 9.52
N GLY A 278 -14.46 16.53 9.28
CA GLY A 278 -13.49 16.49 8.17
C GLY A 278 -12.21 17.27 8.46
N ASN A 279 -11.84 17.40 9.73
CA ASN A 279 -10.71 18.21 10.18
C ASN A 279 -9.43 17.39 10.39
N THR A 280 -9.49 16.08 10.29
CA THR A 280 -8.36 15.19 10.59
C THR A 280 -7.41 15.05 9.41
N VAL A 281 -6.11 15.20 9.68
CA VAL A 281 -5.01 14.96 8.75
C VAL A 281 -4.02 13.95 9.35
N ILE A 282 -3.74 12.88 8.62
CA ILE A 282 -2.68 11.94 8.99
C ILE A 282 -1.53 12.08 7.99
N VAL A 283 -0.34 12.44 8.49
CA VAL A 283 0.91 12.47 7.74
C VAL A 283 1.65 11.16 8.00
N ALA A 284 1.70 10.29 6.99
CA ALA A 284 2.19 8.92 7.13
C ALA A 284 3.30 8.57 6.15
N SER A 285 4.27 7.78 6.60
CA SER A 285 5.22 7.19 5.67
C SER A 285 4.50 6.16 4.80
N ILE A 286 4.86 6.15 3.52
CA ILE A 286 4.29 5.25 2.52
C ILE A 286 4.41 3.78 2.94
N ASN A 287 5.56 3.37 3.48
CA ASN A 287 5.78 1.98 3.91
C ASN A 287 4.88 1.61 5.09
N THR A 288 4.74 2.49 6.06
CA THR A 288 3.85 2.29 7.21
C THR A 288 2.39 2.20 6.80
N PHE A 289 1.98 3.01 5.82
CA PHE A 289 0.61 3.02 5.31
C PHE A 289 0.32 1.82 4.40
N GLY A 290 1.31 1.32 3.65
CA GLY A 290 1.19 0.17 2.75
C GLY A 290 0.78 -1.13 3.46
N GLU A 291 1.10 -1.31 4.72
CA GLU A 291 0.97 -2.57 5.46
C GLU A 291 -0.16 -2.58 6.51
N GLY A 292 -1.38 -2.17 6.18
CA GLY A 292 -2.48 -2.49 7.09
C GLY A 292 -3.32 -1.33 7.63
N ILE A 293 -3.18 -0.11 7.13
CA ILE A 293 -4.07 0.99 7.52
C ILE A 293 -5.36 0.94 6.68
N ASP A 294 -6.47 0.60 7.32
CA ASP A 294 -7.81 0.63 6.73
C ASP A 294 -8.60 1.82 7.28
N ILE A 295 -8.79 2.86 6.48
CA ILE A 295 -9.57 4.05 6.82
C ILE A 295 -10.66 4.24 5.78
N LYS A 296 -11.93 4.21 6.20
CA LYS A 296 -13.08 4.41 5.31
C LYS A 296 -13.39 5.90 5.14
N ASN A 297 -13.27 6.69 6.21
CA ASN A 297 -13.53 8.14 6.23
C ASN A 297 -12.35 8.93 5.65
N LEU A 298 -11.84 8.51 4.50
CA LEU A 298 -10.72 9.11 3.77
C LEU A 298 -11.24 9.75 2.47
N TRP A 299 -11.08 11.06 2.32
CA TRP A 299 -11.61 11.84 1.20
C TRP A 299 -10.53 12.39 0.27
N SER A 300 -9.35 12.66 0.80
CA SER A 300 -8.24 13.21 0.04
C SER A 300 -6.94 12.50 0.37
N ILE A 301 -6.15 12.21 -0.65
CA ILE A 301 -4.84 11.58 -0.53
C ILE A 301 -3.82 12.48 -1.22
N PHE A 302 -2.79 12.90 -0.51
CA PHE A 302 -1.73 13.76 -1.01
C PHE A 302 -0.43 12.96 -1.14
N LEU A 303 0.08 12.80 -2.34
CA LEU A 303 1.37 12.18 -2.61
C LEU A 303 2.44 13.25 -2.68
N VAL A 304 3.03 13.58 -1.52
CA VAL A 304 3.93 14.73 -1.39
C VAL A 304 5.40 14.41 -1.67
N ASP A 305 5.75 13.14 -1.64
CA ASP A 305 7.07 12.65 -2.04
C ASP A 305 6.90 11.41 -2.93
N THR A 306 7.70 11.34 -3.97
CA THR A 306 7.46 10.46 -5.10
C THR A 306 7.81 9.00 -4.84
N ALA A 307 6.80 8.18 -4.76
CA ALA A 307 6.96 6.74 -4.91
C ALA A 307 6.86 6.34 -6.39
N LYS A 308 7.77 5.47 -6.83
CA LYS A 308 7.72 4.86 -8.16
C LYS A 308 6.82 3.62 -8.19
N SER A 309 6.65 2.96 -7.04
CA SER A 309 6.06 1.62 -6.97
C SER A 309 4.60 1.59 -7.45
N GLU A 310 4.37 0.91 -8.58
CA GLU A 310 3.04 0.63 -9.11
C GLU A 310 2.14 -0.05 -8.05
N ARG A 311 2.71 -1.03 -7.36
CA ARG A 311 2.02 -1.75 -6.27
C ARG A 311 1.49 -0.79 -5.23
N LEU A 312 2.34 0.14 -4.78
CA LEU A 312 1.99 1.10 -3.75
C LEU A 312 0.85 2.03 -4.19
N VAL A 313 0.92 2.56 -5.42
CA VAL A 313 -0.15 3.42 -5.97
C VAL A 313 -1.46 2.64 -6.05
N ARG A 314 -1.43 1.39 -6.50
CA ARG A 314 -2.63 0.52 -6.53
C ARG A 314 -3.18 0.23 -5.13
N GLN A 315 -2.33 0.01 -4.14
CA GLN A 315 -2.75 -0.18 -2.74
C GLN A 315 -3.39 1.09 -2.17
N ILE A 316 -2.80 2.26 -2.42
CA ILE A 316 -3.34 3.56 -2.00
C ILE A 316 -4.73 3.77 -2.63
N CYS A 317 -4.85 3.54 -3.93
CA CYS A 317 -6.13 3.63 -4.64
C CYS A 317 -7.17 2.64 -4.07
N GLY A 318 -6.79 1.39 -3.84
CA GLY A 318 -7.68 0.37 -3.27
C GLY A 318 -8.24 0.74 -1.90
N ARG A 319 -7.52 1.54 -1.12
CA ARG A 319 -8.00 2.05 0.18
C ARG A 319 -8.94 3.24 0.03
N GLY A 320 -8.67 4.12 -0.92
CA GLY A 320 -9.56 5.23 -1.27
C GLY A 320 -10.95 4.78 -1.72
N ILE A 321 -11.04 3.64 -2.42
CA ILE A 321 -12.30 3.10 -2.94
C ILE A 321 -13.31 2.73 -1.84
N ARG A 322 -12.90 2.54 -0.59
CA ARG A 322 -13.78 2.08 0.48
C ARG A 322 -14.96 3.01 0.72
N LEU A 323 -16.14 2.40 0.86
CA LEU A 323 -17.37 3.13 1.10
C LEU A 323 -17.41 3.70 2.52
N TYR A 324 -17.94 4.92 2.63
CA TYR A 324 -18.25 5.58 3.89
C TYR A 324 -19.52 6.40 3.73
N PRO A 325 -20.40 6.53 4.74
CA PRO A 325 -21.62 7.30 4.64
C PRO A 325 -21.38 8.74 4.19
N GLY A 326 -22.09 9.17 3.17
CA GLY A 326 -21.96 10.51 2.60
C GLY A 326 -20.73 10.76 1.73
N LYS A 327 -19.83 9.78 1.58
CA LYS A 327 -18.62 9.91 0.74
C LYS A 327 -18.98 9.67 -0.73
N ASP A 328 -18.91 10.73 -1.52
CA ASP A 328 -19.23 10.73 -2.94
C ASP A 328 -18.00 10.46 -3.81
N LYS A 329 -16.81 10.84 -3.35
CA LYS A 329 -15.55 10.69 -4.09
C LYS A 329 -14.33 10.71 -3.18
N VAL A 330 -13.22 10.26 -3.76
CA VAL A 330 -11.86 10.46 -3.21
C VAL A 330 -11.02 11.18 -4.24
N VAL A 331 -10.24 12.16 -3.81
CA VAL A 331 -9.32 12.89 -4.68
C VAL A 331 -7.88 12.57 -4.31
N ILE A 332 -7.12 12.11 -5.28
CA ILE A 332 -5.66 11.92 -5.15
C ILE A 332 -4.98 13.17 -5.72
N PHE A 333 -4.26 13.90 -4.89
CA PHE A 333 -3.39 14.99 -5.31
C PHE A 333 -1.97 14.45 -5.47
N ASP A 334 -1.49 14.47 -6.71
CA ASP A 334 -0.20 13.91 -7.09
C ASP A 334 0.72 15.03 -7.55
N PHE A 335 1.76 15.34 -6.77
CA PHE A 335 2.71 16.40 -7.07
C PHE A 335 3.89 15.86 -7.85
N VAL A 336 4.12 16.39 -9.04
CA VAL A 336 5.17 15.97 -9.97
C VAL A 336 6.13 17.13 -10.22
N ASP A 337 7.33 17.02 -9.69
CA ASP A 337 8.34 18.05 -9.86
C ASP A 337 8.93 18.04 -11.28
N ASP A 338 8.68 19.10 -12.04
CA ASP A 338 9.20 19.34 -13.40
C ASP A 338 10.46 20.20 -13.35
N ILE A 339 11.57 19.55 -13.17
CA ILE A 339 12.93 20.15 -13.23
C ILE A 339 13.66 19.75 -14.51
N ARG A 340 12.92 19.53 -15.60
CA ARG A 340 13.48 19.21 -16.90
C ARG A 340 14.22 20.40 -17.47
N TYR A 341 15.30 20.11 -18.18
CA TYR A 341 16.15 21.11 -18.77
C TYR A 341 16.69 20.65 -20.13
N SER A 342 16.91 21.59 -21.02
CA SER A 342 17.66 21.40 -22.25
C SER A 342 18.70 22.53 -22.38
N ALA A 343 19.95 22.17 -22.60
CA ALA A 343 21.01 23.13 -22.89
C ALA A 343 20.84 23.80 -24.25
N ASP A 344 20.12 23.16 -25.16
CA ASP A 344 19.81 23.67 -26.50
C ASP A 344 18.28 23.90 -26.60
N PRO A 345 17.85 25.14 -26.82
CA PRO A 345 16.41 25.47 -26.97
C PRO A 345 15.68 24.70 -28.06
N ASN A 346 16.40 24.25 -29.10
CA ASN A 346 15.86 23.49 -30.21
C ASN A 346 15.78 21.98 -29.93
N LYS A 347 16.30 21.51 -28.81
CA LYS A 347 16.26 20.11 -28.44
C LYS A 347 15.19 19.85 -27.39
N ARG A 348 14.63 18.64 -27.44
CA ARG A 348 13.69 18.17 -26.43
C ARG A 348 14.33 18.17 -25.04
N TYR A 349 13.60 18.67 -24.06
CA TYR A 349 13.98 18.55 -22.63
C TYR A 349 14.24 17.10 -22.25
N LYS A 350 15.34 16.85 -21.53
CA LYS A 350 15.59 15.54 -20.92
C LYS A 350 14.76 15.40 -19.67
N ASP A 351 14.00 14.30 -19.57
CA ASP A 351 13.16 14.02 -18.43
C ASP A 351 13.99 13.77 -17.16
N ASN A 352 13.62 14.41 -16.08
CA ASN A 352 14.15 14.09 -14.75
C ASN A 352 13.44 12.86 -14.16
N TYR A 353 14.02 12.25 -13.13
CA TYR A 353 13.48 11.01 -12.53
C TYR A 353 12.11 11.24 -11.89
N LEU A 354 11.93 12.38 -11.18
CA LEU A 354 10.65 12.71 -10.55
C LEU A 354 9.53 12.89 -11.57
N TRP A 355 9.83 13.54 -12.70
CA TRP A 355 8.91 13.63 -13.85
C TRP A 355 8.51 12.25 -14.38
N ARG A 356 9.49 11.37 -14.64
CA ARG A 356 9.23 10.02 -15.15
C ARG A 356 8.36 9.21 -14.19
N HIS A 357 8.64 9.28 -12.88
CA HIS A 357 7.81 8.64 -11.87
C HIS A 357 6.37 9.15 -11.88
N GLY A 358 6.17 10.46 -12.09
CA GLY A 358 4.84 11.04 -12.26
C GLY A 358 4.11 10.49 -13.49
N GLN A 359 4.82 10.35 -14.63
CA GLN A 359 4.24 9.75 -15.84
C GLN A 359 3.88 8.27 -15.65
N GLU A 360 4.69 7.52 -14.90
CA GLU A 360 4.38 6.12 -14.56
C GLU A 360 3.13 6.03 -13.68
N ARG A 361 2.97 6.90 -12.67
CA ARG A 361 1.75 6.96 -11.84
C ARG A 361 0.52 7.35 -12.67
N LYS A 362 0.65 8.33 -13.56
CA LYS A 362 -0.43 8.71 -14.49
C LYS A 362 -0.93 7.51 -15.30
N LYS A 363 -0.01 6.68 -15.83
CA LYS A 363 -0.39 5.45 -16.55
C LYS A 363 -1.23 4.52 -15.66
N ILE A 364 -0.86 4.38 -14.39
CA ILE A 364 -1.60 3.52 -13.45
C ILE A 364 -3.01 4.06 -13.23
N TYR A 365 -3.18 5.38 -13.03
CA TYR A 365 -4.51 5.98 -12.90
C TYR A 365 -5.37 5.74 -14.14
N MET A 366 -4.79 5.88 -15.34
CA MET A 366 -5.48 5.60 -16.60
C MET A 366 -5.83 4.11 -16.76
N GLU A 367 -4.92 3.19 -16.39
CA GLU A 367 -5.17 1.74 -16.38
C GLU A 367 -6.29 1.33 -15.42
N GLN A 368 -6.51 2.11 -14.36
CA GLN A 368 -7.61 1.92 -13.41
C GLN A 368 -8.89 2.66 -13.82
N HIS A 369 -8.89 3.30 -14.99
CA HIS A 369 -10.00 4.12 -15.51
C HIS A 369 -10.43 5.27 -14.58
N PHE A 370 -9.50 5.79 -13.76
CA PHE A 370 -9.78 6.97 -12.96
C PHE A 370 -9.77 8.24 -13.84
N PRO A 371 -10.71 9.16 -13.66
CA PRO A 371 -10.62 10.49 -14.25
C PRO A 371 -9.34 11.22 -13.81
N VAL A 372 -8.53 11.67 -14.76
CA VAL A 372 -7.25 12.34 -14.51
C VAL A 372 -7.34 13.79 -14.95
N TYR A 373 -7.10 14.71 -14.02
CA TYR A 373 -7.00 16.14 -14.26
C TYR A 373 -5.55 16.57 -14.12
N GLU A 374 -5.07 17.34 -15.07
CA GLU A 374 -3.68 17.80 -15.11
C GLU A 374 -3.61 19.31 -14.95
N GLN A 375 -2.79 19.79 -14.03
CA GLN A 375 -2.56 21.21 -13.79
C GLN A 375 -1.07 21.51 -13.87
N LYS A 376 -0.72 22.62 -14.50
CA LYS A 376 0.66 23.15 -14.51
C LYS A 376 0.74 24.28 -13.49
N VAL A 377 1.64 24.17 -12.56
CA VAL A 377 1.87 25.15 -11.51
C VAL A 377 3.26 25.72 -11.70
N ASN A 378 3.33 27.03 -11.97
CA ASN A 378 4.62 27.70 -12.08
C ASN A 378 5.17 27.95 -10.67
N PHE A 379 6.34 27.44 -10.43
CA PHE A 379 7.05 27.52 -9.16
C PHE A 379 8.16 28.57 -9.30
N SER A 380 7.96 29.70 -8.68
CA SER A 380 8.96 30.78 -8.61
C SER A 380 9.88 30.62 -7.40
#